data_9b97c3959face1cfa002a6a76e644dae
#
_entry.id   9b97c3959face1cfa002a6a76e644dae
#
_cell.length_a   1.000
_cell.length_b   1.000
_cell.length_c   1.000
_cell.angle_alpha   90.00
_cell.angle_beta   90.00
_cell.angle_gamma   90.00
#
_symmetry.space_group_name_H-M   'P 1'
#
loop_
_entity.id
_entity.type
_entity.pdbx_description
1 polymer ?
#
loop_
_entity_poly.entity_id
_entity_poly.type
_entity_poly.pdbx_seq_one_letter_code
_entity_poly.pdbx_strand_id
1 'polypeptide(L)'
;MGKSKKNRVAAMNQIQHKSQSSAEAFSFGDPVPVLDRRELLDYVECVQTDRWYEPPVSFDGLARTFRAAVHHSSPIAVKCNILTSTYIPHPLLSQQAFSRFVQDYLVFGNAYLEKRTNRFGEVIALEPALAKYTRRGLDLDTYWFVQYGMTDLTQQ
;
A
#
# COMPACT_ATOMS: atom_id res chain seq x y z
N MET A 1 68.25 -15.95 30.80
CA MET A 1 67.51 -15.19 29.75
C MET A 1 66.62 -16.12 28.92
N GLY A 2 65.51 -16.64 29.44
CA GLY A 2 64.72 -17.63 28.75
C GLY A 2 63.20 -17.63 29.08
N LYS A 3 62.74 -16.80 30.03
CA LYS A 3 61.34 -16.81 30.49
C LYS A 3 60.39 -15.75 29.84
N SER A 4 60.98 -14.79 29.12
CA SER A 4 60.15 -13.70 28.53
C SER A 4 59.51 -14.03 27.19
N LYS A 5 59.99 -14.97 26.39
CA LYS A 5 59.48 -15.32 25.10
C LYS A 5 58.25 -16.24 25.13
N LYS A 6 58.11 -17.13 26.11
CA LYS A 6 56.99 -18.06 26.26
C LYS A 6 55.69 -17.36 26.65
N ASN A 7 55.75 -16.29 27.44
CA ASN A 7 54.54 -15.58 27.85
C ASN A 7 53.93 -14.68 26.77
N ARG A 8 54.74 -14.25 25.77
CA ARG A 8 54.23 -13.46 24.65
C ARG A 8 53.47 -14.32 23.62
N VAL A 9 53.89 -15.56 23.41
CA VAL A 9 53.23 -16.48 22.49
C VAL A 9 51.92 -16.99 23.07
N ALA A 10 51.84 -17.19 24.38
CA ALA A 10 50.58 -17.58 25.05
C ALA A 10 49.54 -16.44 25.05
N ALA A 11 49.99 -15.18 25.15
CA ALA A 11 49.09 -14.03 25.08
C ALA A 11 48.58 -13.75 23.66
N MET A 12 49.36 -14.06 22.61
CA MET A 12 48.90 -13.93 21.22
C MET A 12 47.90 -15.00 20.82
N ASN A 13 47.97 -16.21 21.37
CA ASN A 13 46.99 -17.26 21.09
C ASN A 13 45.65 -17.09 21.81
N GLN A 14 45.53 -16.22 22.80
CA GLN A 14 44.26 -15.94 23.46
C GLN A 14 43.43 -14.85 22.76
N ILE A 15 44.01 -14.11 21.82
CA ILE A 15 43.31 -13.03 21.13
C ILE A 15 42.58 -13.56 19.87
N GLN A 16 42.87 -14.76 19.38
CA GLN A 16 42.27 -15.32 18.17
C GLN A 16 40.97 -16.13 18.38
N HIS A 17 40.45 -16.24 19.60
CA HIS A 17 39.25 -17.02 19.86
C HIS A 17 38.04 -16.20 20.32
N LYS A 18 37.88 -14.96 19.84
CA LYS A 18 36.69 -14.18 20.20
C LYS A 18 36.15 -13.39 19.03
N SER A 19 35.75 -14.10 17.98
CA SER A 19 34.74 -13.64 17.06
C SER A 19 34.06 -14.84 16.36
N GLN A 20 33.43 -15.69 17.14
CA GLN A 20 32.33 -16.46 16.63
C GLN A 20 31.15 -15.48 16.60
N SER A 21 30.95 -14.82 15.45
CA SER A 21 29.68 -14.27 15.13
C SER A 21 28.69 -15.44 15.04
N SER A 22 27.89 -15.62 16.07
CA SER A 22 26.75 -16.51 16.00
C SER A 22 25.82 -15.88 14.98
N ALA A 23 25.81 -16.39 13.74
CA ALA A 23 24.79 -16.08 12.79
C ALA A 23 23.51 -16.74 13.31
N GLU A 24 22.62 -15.96 13.91
CA GLU A 24 21.26 -16.41 14.18
C GLU A 24 20.51 -16.49 12.86
N ALA A 25 20.26 -17.70 12.39
CA ALA A 25 19.38 -17.92 11.27
C ALA A 25 17.93 -17.87 11.77
N PHE A 26 17.21 -16.84 11.39
CA PHE A 26 15.76 -16.78 11.58
C PHE A 26 15.10 -17.60 10.48
N SER A 27 14.44 -18.68 10.84
CA SER A 27 13.53 -19.37 9.95
C SER A 27 12.12 -18.80 10.18
N PHE A 28 11.58 -18.15 9.16
CA PHE A 28 10.14 -17.93 9.11
C PHE A 28 9.51 -19.30 8.83
N GLY A 29 8.50 -19.67 9.58
CA GLY A 29 7.78 -20.96 9.36
C GLY A 29 7.35 -21.11 7.90
N ASP A 30 6.93 -22.30 7.53
CA ASP A 30 6.47 -22.60 6.17
C ASP A 30 5.45 -21.56 5.69
N PRO A 31 5.53 -21.14 4.41
CA PRO A 31 4.60 -20.18 3.86
C PRO A 31 3.18 -20.75 3.94
N VAL A 32 2.31 -20.07 4.67
CA VAL A 32 0.91 -20.44 4.80
C VAL A 32 0.08 -19.47 3.97
N PRO A 33 -0.88 -19.96 3.16
CA PRO A 33 -1.79 -19.12 2.43
C PRO A 33 -2.47 -18.13 3.37
N VAL A 34 -2.48 -16.85 2.98
CA VAL A 34 -3.06 -15.77 3.81
C VAL A 34 -4.55 -16.03 4.08
N LEU A 35 -5.23 -16.69 3.15
CA LEU A 35 -6.64 -17.04 3.24
C LEU A 35 -6.91 -18.10 4.33
N ASP A 36 -5.99 -19.02 4.59
CA ASP A 36 -6.18 -20.09 5.59
C ASP A 36 -6.10 -19.59 7.04
N ARG A 37 -5.53 -18.40 7.26
CA ARG A 37 -5.44 -17.76 8.58
C ARG A 37 -6.53 -16.74 8.85
N ARG A 38 -7.33 -16.39 7.85
CA ARG A 38 -8.44 -15.46 8.01
C ARG A 38 -9.70 -16.29 8.26
N GLU A 39 -10.25 -16.14 9.44
CA GLU A 39 -11.61 -16.61 9.70
C GLU A 39 -12.56 -15.87 8.74
N LEU A 40 -13.61 -16.56 8.30
CA LEU A 40 -14.59 -15.97 7.38
C LEU A 40 -15.18 -14.65 7.92
N LEU A 41 -15.19 -14.50 9.23
CA LEU A 41 -15.63 -13.29 9.94
C LEU A 41 -14.75 -12.07 9.66
N ASP A 42 -13.45 -12.26 9.39
CA ASP A 42 -12.54 -11.14 9.05
C ASP A 42 -12.91 -10.47 7.72
N TYR A 43 -13.65 -11.17 6.85
CA TYR A 43 -14.17 -10.59 5.61
C TYR A 43 -15.52 -9.87 5.78
N VAL A 44 -16.21 -10.09 6.88
CA VAL A 44 -17.55 -9.54 7.14
C VAL A 44 -17.48 -8.20 7.89
N GLU A 45 -16.29 -7.69 8.19
CA GLU A 45 -16.10 -6.41 8.90
C GLU A 45 -16.44 -5.18 8.08
N CYS A 46 -16.79 -5.32 6.80
CA CYS A 46 -17.39 -4.22 6.05
C CYS A 46 -18.79 -3.96 6.58
N VAL A 47 -19.03 -2.76 7.10
CA VAL A 47 -20.38 -2.34 7.51
C VAL A 47 -21.22 -2.16 6.25
N GLN A 48 -22.25 -2.99 6.11
CA GLN A 48 -23.24 -2.83 5.05
C GLN A 48 -24.16 -1.68 5.40
N THR A 49 -24.14 -0.65 4.57
CA THR A 49 -25.12 0.42 4.56
C THR A 49 -26.25 0.07 3.58
N ASP A 50 -27.34 0.83 3.53
CA ASP A 50 -28.49 0.55 2.64
C ASP A 50 -28.13 0.48 1.15
N ARG A 51 -27.02 1.06 0.73
CA ARG A 51 -26.63 1.22 -0.68
C ARG A 51 -25.22 0.77 -1.03
N TRP A 52 -24.29 0.76 -0.09
CA TRP A 52 -22.87 0.44 -0.31
C TRP A 52 -22.22 -0.25 0.88
N TYR A 53 -21.02 -0.77 0.65
CA TYR A 53 -20.16 -1.30 1.70
C TYR A 53 -19.24 -0.20 2.23
N GLU A 54 -19.28 0.05 3.55
CA GLU A 54 -18.33 0.94 4.21
C GLU A 54 -17.09 0.15 4.61
N PRO A 55 -15.87 0.62 4.30
CA PRO A 55 -14.65 -0.08 4.66
C PRO A 55 -14.47 -0.09 6.19
N PRO A 56 -13.85 -1.17 6.74
CA PRO A 56 -13.62 -1.29 8.19
C PRO A 56 -12.60 -0.27 8.71
N VAL A 57 -11.79 0.30 7.81
CA VAL A 57 -10.78 1.29 8.15
C VAL A 57 -11.21 2.66 7.66
N SER A 58 -11.14 3.67 8.53
CA SER A 58 -11.44 5.05 8.16
C SER A 58 -10.46 5.57 7.10
N PHE A 59 -10.95 5.88 5.90
CA PHE A 59 -10.17 6.48 4.84
C PHE A 59 -9.70 7.91 5.18
N ASP A 60 -10.44 8.62 6.02
CA ASP A 60 -9.96 9.88 6.59
C ASP A 60 -8.77 9.68 7.52
N GLY A 61 -8.80 8.62 8.33
CA GLY A 61 -7.68 8.22 9.17
C GLY A 61 -6.43 7.90 8.32
N LEU A 62 -6.58 7.11 7.27
CA LEU A 62 -5.48 6.78 6.34
C LEU A 62 -4.89 8.01 5.67
N ALA A 63 -5.72 8.93 5.19
CA ALA A 63 -5.27 10.17 4.56
C ALA A 63 -4.52 11.09 5.53
N ARG A 64 -4.95 11.13 6.81
CA ARG A 64 -4.27 11.91 7.87
C ARG A 64 -2.94 11.28 8.25
N THR A 65 -2.91 9.97 8.48
CA THR A 65 -1.67 9.24 8.84
C THR A 65 -0.64 9.29 7.73
N PHE A 66 -1.06 9.24 6.46
CA PHE A 66 -0.16 9.44 5.32
C PHE A 66 0.60 10.77 5.40
N ARG A 67 -0.07 11.86 5.81
CA ARG A 67 0.54 13.19 5.93
C ARG A 67 1.30 13.40 7.26
N ALA A 68 0.88 12.73 8.32
CA ALA A 68 1.42 12.95 9.66
C ALA A 68 2.79 12.30 9.87
N ALA A 69 3.07 11.16 9.22
CA ALA A 69 4.29 10.40 9.42
C ALA A 69 5.23 10.54 8.21
N VAL A 70 6.36 11.23 8.39
CA VAL A 70 7.39 11.41 7.34
C VAL A 70 7.94 10.06 6.87
N HIS A 71 8.12 9.12 7.78
CA HIS A 71 8.63 7.77 7.46
C HIS A 71 7.62 6.94 6.66
N HIS A 72 6.35 7.32 6.64
CA HIS A 72 5.32 6.65 5.85
C HIS A 72 5.12 7.34 4.49
N SER A 73 5.09 8.66 4.46
CA SER A 73 4.88 9.41 3.22
C SER A 73 6.04 9.30 2.24
N SER A 74 7.28 9.31 2.74
CA SER A 74 8.48 9.26 1.90
C SER A 74 8.59 7.97 1.07
N PRO A 75 8.48 6.75 1.62
CA PRO A 75 8.49 5.53 0.83
C PRO A 75 7.34 5.45 -0.19
N ILE A 76 6.14 5.94 0.15
CA ILE A 76 5.01 6.00 -0.78
C ILE A 76 5.31 6.94 -1.95
N ALA A 77 5.89 8.12 -1.68
CA ALA A 77 6.28 9.05 -2.72
C ALA A 77 7.34 8.44 -3.67
N VAL A 78 8.34 7.73 -3.13
CA VAL A 78 9.34 7.03 -3.94
C VAL A 78 8.69 5.96 -4.82
N LYS A 79 7.82 5.13 -4.26
CA LYS A 79 7.08 4.11 -5.04
C LYS A 79 6.22 4.74 -6.13
N CYS A 80 5.51 5.82 -5.80
CA CYS A 80 4.69 6.56 -6.77
C CYS A 80 5.55 7.09 -7.92
N ASN A 81 6.70 7.69 -7.62
CA ASN A 81 7.62 8.22 -8.63
C ASN A 81 8.17 7.11 -9.53
N ILE A 82 8.57 5.97 -8.97
CA ILE A 82 9.05 4.82 -9.75
C ILE A 82 7.96 4.33 -10.71
N LEU A 83 6.74 4.08 -10.20
CA LEU A 83 5.64 3.62 -11.03
C LEU A 83 5.24 4.63 -12.10
N THR A 84 5.24 5.92 -11.77
CA THR A 84 4.93 6.99 -12.73
C THR A 84 6.01 7.14 -13.80
N SER A 85 7.29 6.94 -13.45
CA SER A 85 8.40 7.02 -14.40
C SER A 85 8.44 5.85 -15.38
N THR A 86 7.94 4.68 -14.98
CA THR A 86 7.86 3.49 -15.83
C THR A 86 6.58 3.44 -16.66
N TYR A 87 5.65 4.36 -16.42
CA TYR A 87 4.38 4.40 -17.13
C TYR A 87 4.57 4.82 -18.60
N ILE A 88 4.02 4.04 -19.52
CA ILE A 88 3.95 4.37 -20.93
C ILE A 88 2.64 5.15 -21.15
N PRO A 89 2.69 6.44 -21.51
CA PRO A 89 1.49 7.26 -21.67
C PRO A 89 0.51 6.67 -22.67
N HIS A 90 -0.77 6.64 -22.30
CA HIS A 90 -1.87 6.22 -23.16
C HIS A 90 -2.70 7.46 -23.56
N PRO A 91 -3.25 7.55 -24.79
CA PRO A 91 -4.05 8.69 -25.22
C PRO A 91 -5.22 9.06 -24.31
N LEU A 92 -5.83 8.05 -23.67
CA LEU A 92 -6.96 8.25 -22.76
C LEU A 92 -6.55 8.49 -21.29
N LEU A 93 -5.30 8.22 -20.92
CA LEU A 93 -4.84 8.34 -19.54
C LEU A 93 -3.52 9.11 -19.50
N SER A 94 -3.55 10.34 -19.02
CA SER A 94 -2.35 11.16 -18.89
C SER A 94 -1.44 10.62 -17.76
N GLN A 95 -0.14 10.92 -17.87
CA GLN A 95 0.82 10.56 -16.81
C GLN A 95 0.45 11.18 -15.45
N GLN A 96 -0.10 12.39 -15.46
CA GLN A 96 -0.55 13.04 -14.23
C GLN A 96 -1.75 12.33 -13.61
N ALA A 97 -2.72 11.89 -14.43
CA ALA A 97 -3.86 11.11 -13.98
C ALA A 97 -3.39 9.75 -13.42
N PHE A 98 -2.46 9.08 -14.11
CA PHE A 98 -1.86 7.84 -13.64
C PHE A 98 -1.14 8.02 -12.29
N SER A 99 -0.39 9.10 -12.10
CA SER A 99 0.28 9.38 -10.81
C SER A 99 -0.72 9.51 -9.65
N ARG A 100 -1.85 10.17 -9.86
CA ARG A 100 -2.93 10.28 -8.85
C ARG A 100 -3.56 8.92 -8.57
N PHE A 101 -3.83 8.14 -9.60
CA PHE A 101 -4.36 6.77 -9.48
C PHE A 101 -3.42 5.88 -8.64
N VAL A 102 -2.11 5.92 -8.92
CA VAL A 102 -1.09 5.18 -8.17
C VAL A 102 -1.03 5.64 -6.72
N GLN A 103 -1.11 6.95 -6.48
CA GLN A 103 -1.09 7.49 -5.11
C GLN A 103 -2.29 6.98 -4.31
N ASP A 104 -3.50 7.01 -4.88
CA ASP A 104 -4.70 6.50 -4.22
C ASP A 104 -4.56 4.99 -3.91
N TYR A 105 -4.05 4.21 -4.87
CA TYR A 105 -3.80 2.79 -4.66
C TYR A 105 -2.81 2.51 -3.52
N LEU A 106 -1.72 3.26 -3.45
CA LEU A 106 -0.69 3.08 -2.41
C LEU A 106 -1.15 3.52 -1.02
N VAL A 107 -2.05 4.50 -0.93
CA VAL A 107 -2.56 5.03 0.34
C VAL A 107 -3.77 4.25 0.85
N PHE A 108 -4.73 3.94 -0.03
CA PHE A 108 -6.01 3.35 0.35
C PHE A 108 -6.15 1.87 0.02
N GLY A 109 -5.20 1.29 -0.73
CA GLY A 109 -5.29 -0.07 -1.24
C GLY A 109 -6.27 -0.24 -2.41
N ASN A 110 -6.98 0.81 -2.78
CA ASN A 110 -7.95 0.85 -3.87
C ASN A 110 -7.70 2.08 -4.73
N ALA A 111 -8.00 1.97 -6.03
CA ALA A 111 -7.96 3.09 -6.95
C ALA A 111 -9.02 2.89 -8.04
N TYR A 112 -9.62 3.97 -8.47
CA TYR A 112 -10.72 3.96 -9.42
C TYR A 112 -10.46 4.93 -10.56
N LEU A 113 -10.91 4.55 -11.76
CA LEU A 113 -10.86 5.39 -12.95
C LEU A 113 -12.30 5.64 -13.43
N GLU A 114 -12.63 6.89 -13.56
CA GLU A 114 -13.88 7.35 -14.18
C GLU A 114 -13.69 7.40 -15.69
N LYS A 115 -14.63 6.81 -16.40
CA LYS A 115 -14.66 6.83 -17.86
C LYS A 115 -15.44 8.05 -18.35
N ARG A 116 -14.74 9.03 -18.90
CA ARG A 116 -15.37 10.20 -19.53
C ARG A 116 -15.74 9.88 -20.97
N THR A 117 -17.01 10.07 -21.30
CA THR A 117 -17.53 9.81 -22.64
C THR A 117 -18.03 11.10 -23.30
N ASN A 118 -17.94 11.13 -24.63
CA ASN A 118 -18.57 12.19 -25.41
C ASN A 118 -20.08 11.90 -25.60
N ARG A 119 -20.78 12.81 -26.28
CA ARG A 119 -22.22 12.66 -26.56
C ARG A 119 -22.57 11.45 -27.46
N PHE A 120 -21.57 10.89 -28.13
CA PHE A 120 -21.72 9.73 -29.01
C PHE A 120 -21.40 8.41 -28.28
N GLY A 121 -21.06 8.48 -26.99
CA GLY A 121 -20.70 7.31 -26.17
C GLY A 121 -19.25 6.85 -26.32
N GLU A 122 -18.41 7.56 -27.08
CA GLU A 122 -16.99 7.23 -27.21
C GLU A 122 -16.21 7.70 -25.99
N VAL A 123 -15.28 6.89 -25.52
CA VAL A 123 -14.41 7.24 -24.38
C VAL A 123 -13.38 8.25 -24.85
N ILE A 124 -13.37 9.42 -24.21
CA ILE A 124 -12.43 10.51 -24.50
C ILE A 124 -11.31 10.63 -23.49
N ALA A 125 -11.53 10.23 -22.24
CA ALA A 125 -10.54 10.29 -21.20
C ALA A 125 -10.86 9.30 -20.06
N LEU A 126 -9.82 8.89 -19.34
CA LEU A 126 -9.89 8.19 -18.06
C LEU A 126 -9.35 9.13 -16.98
N GLU A 127 -10.17 9.44 -16.00
CA GLU A 127 -9.79 10.31 -14.88
C GLU A 127 -9.82 9.55 -13.55
N PRO A 128 -8.86 9.78 -12.64
CA PRO A 128 -8.89 9.13 -11.34
C PRO A 128 -10.05 9.69 -10.50
N ALA A 129 -10.94 8.80 -10.10
CA ALA A 129 -11.93 9.09 -9.08
C ALA A 129 -11.31 8.89 -7.70
N LEU A 130 -11.52 9.85 -6.78
CA LEU A 130 -10.90 9.82 -5.45
C LEU A 130 -11.34 8.59 -4.66
N ALA A 131 -10.42 7.67 -4.40
CA ALA A 131 -10.69 6.42 -3.68
C ALA A 131 -11.25 6.69 -2.27
N LYS A 132 -10.86 7.80 -1.66
CA LYS A 132 -11.36 8.23 -0.35
C LYS A 132 -12.90 8.31 -0.31
N TYR A 133 -13.52 8.74 -1.40
CA TYR A 133 -14.96 8.96 -1.49
C TYR A 133 -15.71 7.89 -2.28
N THR A 134 -15.00 7.00 -2.94
CA THR A 134 -15.60 5.94 -3.76
C THR A 134 -15.94 4.73 -2.90
N ARG A 135 -17.17 4.25 -3.00
CA ARG A 135 -17.67 3.06 -2.31
C ARG A 135 -18.25 2.08 -3.31
N ARG A 136 -18.06 0.80 -3.06
CA ARG A 136 -18.66 -0.26 -3.86
C ARG A 136 -20.09 -0.49 -3.45
N GLY A 137 -21.01 -0.56 -4.41
CA GLY A 137 -22.41 -0.87 -4.17
C GLY A 137 -22.66 -2.32 -3.77
N LEU A 138 -23.85 -2.59 -3.23
CA LEU A 138 -24.26 -3.92 -2.78
C LEU A 138 -24.37 -4.93 -3.92
N ASP A 139 -24.72 -4.46 -5.10
CA ASP A 139 -24.81 -5.24 -6.35
C ASP A 139 -23.45 -5.60 -6.96
N LEU A 140 -22.36 -5.09 -6.36
CA LEU A 140 -20.97 -5.29 -6.77
C LEU A 140 -20.60 -4.67 -8.15
N ASP A 141 -21.54 -4.18 -8.91
CA ASP A 141 -21.33 -3.59 -10.25
C ASP A 141 -21.41 -2.07 -10.22
N THR A 142 -22.09 -1.50 -9.22
CA THR A 142 -22.18 -0.05 -9.05
C THR A 142 -21.16 0.49 -8.08
N TYR A 143 -20.80 1.76 -8.31
CA TYR A 143 -19.90 2.50 -7.44
C TYR A 143 -20.55 3.82 -7.06
N TRP A 144 -20.47 4.17 -5.78
CA TRP A 144 -21.04 5.38 -5.23
C TRP A 144 -19.94 6.36 -4.88
N PHE A 145 -20.12 7.62 -5.25
CA PHE A 145 -19.24 8.69 -4.81
C PHE A 145 -19.89 9.40 -3.61
N VAL A 146 -19.33 9.16 -2.41
CA VAL A 146 -19.88 9.64 -1.15
C VAL A 146 -18.99 10.74 -0.59
N GLN A 147 -19.37 12.00 -0.79
CA GLN A 147 -18.69 13.14 -0.20
C GLN A 147 -19.42 13.59 1.06
N TYR A 148 -18.70 13.82 2.15
CA TYR A 148 -19.30 14.29 3.39
C TYR A 148 -20.01 15.63 3.18
N GLY A 149 -21.32 15.68 3.49
CA GLY A 149 -22.16 16.87 3.39
C GLY A 149 -22.92 17.02 2.06
N MET A 150 -22.75 16.13 1.10
CA MET A 150 -23.59 16.07 -0.10
C MET A 150 -24.53 14.88 -0.04
N THR A 151 -25.82 15.14 -0.04
CA THR A 151 -26.88 14.11 -0.13
C THR A 151 -27.17 13.66 -1.55
N ASP A 152 -26.59 14.33 -2.55
CA ASP A 152 -26.77 13.98 -3.96
C ASP A 152 -25.75 12.93 -4.38
N LEU A 153 -26.24 11.71 -4.46
CA LEU A 153 -25.53 10.52 -4.93
C LEU A 153 -25.67 10.51 -6.47
N THR A 154 -24.63 10.91 -7.15
CA THR A 154 -24.55 10.71 -8.60
C THR A 154 -24.22 9.24 -8.84
N GLN A 155 -25.19 8.50 -9.35
CA GLN A 155 -24.99 7.17 -9.89
C GLN A 155 -24.19 7.35 -11.19
N GLN A 156 -23.01 6.77 -11.26
CA GLN A 156 -22.19 6.76 -12.48
C GLN A 156 -22.05 5.35 -13.00
#